data_345fcfa1b477f1a387c9d2afe66da058
#
_entry.id   345fcfa1b477f1a387c9d2afe66da058
#
_cell.length_a   1.000
_cell.length_b   1.000
_cell.length_c   1.000
_cell.angle_alpha   90.00
_cell.angle_beta   90.00
_cell.angle_gamma   90.00
#
_symmetry.space_group_name_H-M   'P 1'
#
loop_
_entity.id
_entity.type
_entity.pdbx_description
1 polymer ?
#
loop_
_entity_poly.entity_id
_entity_poly.type
_entity_poly.pdbx_seq_one_letter_code
_entity_poly.pdbx_strand_id
1 'polypeptide(L)'
;MKARSKSLLIATAVVIAIAAAIAIFNSFATNQAAEKIRTATKYSANTTPTKSYVKLPGTWTYDCEFPVQRPLQIMLTCADGGMIVTDITWNTWTETGAIGAGTYSQNMCEPNCAEGTRVNVPVIIKLSGPFEYKGRNLLKTLDIQAVSGRELPSGDKNMKWDIVEFAVRMIWDVEEN
;
A
#
# COMPACT_ATOMS: atom_id res chain seq x y z
N MET A 1 -73.13 -31.63 30.75
CA MET A 1 -71.85 -30.86 31.07
C MET A 1 -70.55 -31.63 30.91
N LYS A 2 -70.50 -32.85 30.38
CA LYS A 2 -69.22 -33.64 30.19
C LYS A 2 -68.45 -33.41 28.93
N ALA A 3 -69.00 -32.79 27.87
CA ALA A 3 -68.32 -32.60 26.59
C ALA A 3 -67.37 -31.43 26.58
N ARG A 4 -67.58 -30.33 27.28
CA ARG A 4 -66.72 -29.15 27.37
C ARG A 4 -65.36 -29.38 28.03
N SER A 5 -65.33 -30.33 29.00
CA SER A 5 -64.12 -30.68 29.74
C SER A 5 -63.03 -31.38 28.81
N LYS A 6 -63.50 -32.27 27.90
CA LYS A 6 -62.60 -33.02 27.03
C LYS A 6 -61.96 -32.15 25.93
N SER A 7 -62.71 -31.18 25.42
CA SER A 7 -62.18 -30.24 24.41
C SER A 7 -61.13 -29.30 25.02
N LEU A 8 -61.29 -28.90 26.29
CA LEU A 8 -60.33 -28.04 26.97
C LEU A 8 -59.00 -28.77 27.24
N LEU A 9 -59.06 -30.04 27.62
CA LEU A 9 -57.89 -30.88 27.88
C LEU A 9 -57.08 -31.18 26.58
N ILE A 10 -57.77 -31.37 25.47
CA ILE A 10 -57.11 -31.59 24.18
C ILE A 10 -56.44 -30.30 23.72
N ALA A 11 -57.07 -29.15 23.87
CA ALA A 11 -56.49 -27.88 23.49
C ALA A 11 -55.22 -27.55 24.29
N THR A 12 -55.21 -27.81 25.59
CA THR A 12 -54.03 -27.60 26.44
C THR A 12 -52.86 -28.54 26.09
N ALA A 13 -53.15 -29.81 25.78
CA ALA A 13 -52.15 -30.77 25.39
C ALA A 13 -51.47 -30.39 24.06
N VAL A 14 -52.24 -29.88 23.11
CA VAL A 14 -51.69 -29.42 21.80
C VAL A 14 -50.78 -28.19 21.97
N VAL A 15 -51.17 -27.21 22.81
CA VAL A 15 -50.35 -26.03 23.06
C VAL A 15 -49.05 -26.41 23.75
N ILE A 16 -49.04 -27.32 24.69
CA ILE A 16 -47.82 -27.80 25.36
C ILE A 16 -46.91 -28.52 24.37
N ALA A 17 -47.45 -29.35 23.50
CA ALA A 17 -46.68 -30.06 22.51
C ALA A 17 -45.98 -29.11 21.47
N ILE A 18 -46.72 -28.07 21.07
CA ILE A 18 -46.15 -27.03 20.17
C ILE A 18 -45.05 -26.23 20.88
N ALA A 19 -45.24 -25.83 22.13
CA ALA A 19 -44.24 -25.12 22.90
C ALA A 19 -42.98 -25.97 23.10
N ALA A 20 -43.12 -27.26 23.39
CA ALA A 20 -41.97 -28.17 23.50
C ALA A 20 -41.22 -28.34 22.18
N ALA A 21 -41.94 -28.47 21.05
CA ALA A 21 -41.34 -28.57 19.74
C ALA A 21 -40.54 -27.29 19.37
N ILE A 22 -41.07 -26.11 19.69
CA ILE A 22 -40.36 -24.82 19.45
C ILE A 22 -39.11 -24.74 20.34
N ALA A 23 -39.17 -25.15 21.58
CA ALA A 23 -38.01 -25.14 22.48
C ALA A 23 -36.90 -26.08 22.01
N ILE A 24 -37.24 -27.28 21.53
CA ILE A 24 -36.27 -28.24 20.95
C ILE A 24 -35.65 -27.68 19.68
N PHE A 25 -36.45 -27.10 18.79
CA PHE A 25 -35.95 -26.49 17.55
C PHE A 25 -35.02 -25.33 17.81
N ASN A 26 -35.34 -24.44 18.73
CA ASN A 26 -34.47 -23.32 19.11
C ASN A 26 -33.17 -23.82 19.75
N SER A 27 -33.21 -24.84 20.58
CA SER A 27 -31.98 -25.42 21.17
C SER A 27 -31.09 -26.07 20.13
N PHE A 28 -31.69 -26.70 19.12
CA PHE A 28 -30.94 -27.31 18.03
C PHE A 28 -30.28 -26.26 17.11
N ALA A 29 -31.01 -25.18 16.81
CA ALA A 29 -30.51 -24.08 15.99
C ALA A 29 -29.37 -23.31 16.69
N THR A 30 -29.49 -23.08 18.01
CA THR A 30 -28.43 -22.40 18.78
C THR A 30 -27.18 -23.26 18.92
N ASN A 31 -27.31 -24.57 19.07
CA ASN A 31 -26.17 -25.48 19.14
C ASN A 31 -25.42 -25.57 17.78
N GLN A 32 -26.13 -25.60 16.66
CA GLN A 32 -25.48 -25.57 15.34
C GLN A 32 -24.75 -24.25 15.05
N ALA A 33 -25.34 -23.13 15.48
CA ALA A 33 -24.68 -21.83 15.34
C ALA A 33 -23.42 -21.73 16.20
N ALA A 34 -23.47 -22.23 17.45
CA ALA A 34 -22.32 -22.25 18.34
C ALA A 34 -21.19 -23.17 17.83
N GLU A 35 -21.52 -24.29 17.21
CA GLU A 35 -20.55 -25.22 16.65
C GLU A 35 -19.88 -24.65 15.38
N LYS A 36 -20.64 -23.97 14.51
CA LYS A 36 -20.09 -23.23 13.37
C LYS A 36 -19.14 -22.12 13.80
N ILE A 37 -19.47 -21.39 14.85
CA ILE A 37 -18.60 -20.33 15.40
C ILE A 37 -17.32 -20.95 15.99
N ARG A 38 -17.42 -22.05 16.74
CA ARG A 38 -16.25 -22.74 17.30
C ARG A 38 -15.33 -23.32 16.21
N THR A 39 -15.88 -23.84 15.13
CA THR A 39 -15.11 -24.36 14.01
C THR A 39 -14.44 -23.22 13.22
N ALA A 40 -15.12 -22.10 13.00
CA ALA A 40 -14.57 -20.92 12.38
C ALA A 40 -13.45 -20.30 13.23
N THR A 41 -13.62 -20.23 14.56
CA THR A 41 -12.61 -19.69 15.48
C THR A 41 -11.37 -20.60 15.56
N LYS A 42 -11.56 -21.92 15.49
CA LYS A 42 -10.43 -22.88 15.47
C LYS A 42 -9.62 -22.82 14.16
N TYR A 43 -10.27 -22.50 13.04
CA TYR A 43 -9.59 -22.35 11.73
C TYR A 43 -8.86 -21.01 11.62
N SER A 44 -9.32 -19.97 12.34
CA SER A 44 -8.71 -18.65 12.34
C SER A 44 -7.47 -18.52 13.24
N ALA A 45 -7.24 -19.47 14.17
CA ALA A 45 -6.19 -19.33 15.18
C ALA A 45 -4.79 -19.80 14.72
N ASN A 46 -4.64 -20.39 13.52
CA ASN A 46 -3.36 -20.99 13.07
C ASN A 46 -2.83 -20.50 11.72
N THR A 47 -3.42 -19.48 11.14
CA THR A 47 -2.83 -18.83 9.96
C THR A 47 -2.61 -17.37 10.29
N THR A 48 -1.36 -17.00 10.58
CA THR A 48 -0.90 -15.63 10.38
C THR A 48 -1.30 -15.28 8.94
N PRO A 49 -2.11 -14.24 8.70
CA PRO A 49 -2.48 -13.88 7.34
C PRO A 49 -1.20 -13.45 6.62
N THR A 50 -0.63 -14.32 5.84
CA THR A 50 0.40 -13.93 4.89
C THR A 50 -0.31 -12.98 3.92
N LYS A 51 -0.03 -11.68 4.05
CA LYS A 51 -0.54 -10.65 3.16
C LYS A 51 -0.10 -11.02 1.74
N SER A 52 -0.96 -11.69 0.98
CA SER A 52 -0.69 -12.02 -0.41
C SER A 52 -1.00 -10.78 -1.25
N TYR A 53 0.05 -10.19 -1.81
CA TYR A 53 -0.10 -9.06 -2.72
C TYR A 53 -0.36 -9.55 -4.13
N VAL A 54 -1.37 -9.00 -4.78
CA VAL A 54 -1.61 -9.23 -6.21
C VAL A 54 -0.46 -8.58 -6.98
N LYS A 55 0.20 -9.37 -7.84
CA LYS A 55 1.28 -8.83 -8.69
C LYS A 55 0.69 -7.81 -9.67
N LEU A 56 1.16 -6.57 -9.56
CA LEU A 56 0.75 -5.48 -10.45
C LEU A 56 1.65 -5.45 -11.68
N PRO A 57 1.09 -5.27 -12.89
CA PRO A 57 1.86 -5.26 -14.12
C PRO A 57 2.75 -4.01 -14.22
N GLY A 58 3.87 -4.18 -14.91
CA GLY A 58 4.80 -3.10 -15.22
C GLY A 58 5.87 -2.87 -14.17
N THR A 59 6.70 -1.88 -14.44
CA THR A 59 7.83 -1.46 -13.61
C THR A 59 7.52 -0.10 -13.01
N TRP A 60 7.83 0.06 -11.75
CA TRP A 60 7.46 1.20 -10.95
C TRP A 60 8.70 1.85 -10.31
N THR A 61 8.55 3.07 -9.87
CA THR A 61 9.45 3.75 -8.94
C THR A 61 8.60 4.55 -7.95
N TYR A 62 9.21 5.36 -7.11
CA TYR A 62 8.48 6.26 -6.21
C TYR A 62 8.70 7.71 -6.57
N ASP A 63 7.66 8.51 -6.46
CA ASP A 63 7.71 9.96 -6.29
C ASP A 63 7.18 10.25 -4.89
N CYS A 64 8.09 10.48 -3.96
CA CYS A 64 7.80 10.52 -2.52
C CYS A 64 7.05 9.27 -2.03
N GLU A 65 5.78 9.43 -1.68
CA GLU A 65 4.93 8.38 -1.10
C GLU A 65 4.23 7.52 -2.16
N PHE A 66 4.23 7.97 -3.40
CA PHE A 66 3.41 7.38 -4.43
C PHE A 66 4.21 6.49 -5.38
N PRO A 67 3.82 5.21 -5.55
CA PRO A 67 4.38 4.38 -6.61
C PRO A 67 3.86 4.88 -7.95
N VAL A 68 4.81 5.14 -8.87
CA VAL A 68 4.53 5.75 -10.17
C VAL A 68 5.23 5.00 -11.30
N GLN A 69 4.68 5.09 -12.51
CA GLN A 69 5.29 4.59 -13.74
C GLN A 69 5.59 5.76 -14.67
N ARG A 70 6.82 5.82 -15.17
CA ARG A 70 7.29 6.88 -16.10
C ARG A 70 6.89 8.30 -15.61
N PRO A 71 7.25 8.66 -14.37
CA PRO A 71 6.88 9.96 -13.84
C PRO A 71 7.50 11.10 -14.64
N LEU A 72 6.79 12.24 -14.71
CA LEU A 72 7.31 13.47 -15.31
C LEU A 72 8.19 14.25 -14.34
N GLN A 73 8.14 13.89 -13.07
CA GLN A 73 8.98 14.44 -12.01
C GLN A 73 9.33 13.36 -10.97
N ILE A 74 10.42 13.54 -10.26
CA ILE A 74 10.80 12.75 -9.08
C ILE A 74 11.30 13.71 -8.02
N MET A 75 10.58 13.79 -6.91
CA MET A 75 10.97 14.57 -5.75
C MET A 75 11.92 13.77 -4.86
N LEU A 76 13.06 14.34 -4.52
CA LEU A 76 14.10 13.68 -3.71
C LEU A 76 13.94 14.01 -2.23
N THR A 77 13.53 15.24 -1.92
CA THR A 77 13.25 15.69 -0.54
C THR A 77 11.78 16.01 -0.39
N CYS A 78 11.04 15.04 0.14
CA CYS A 78 9.56 15.08 0.14
C CYS A 78 8.96 16.09 1.11
N ALA A 79 9.67 16.46 2.18
CA ALA A 79 9.13 17.37 3.19
C ALA A 79 9.09 18.83 2.73
N ASP A 80 10.10 19.27 1.99
CA ASP A 80 10.29 20.68 1.60
C ASP A 80 10.39 20.89 0.07
N GLY A 81 10.46 19.79 -0.70
CA GLY A 81 10.67 19.87 -2.14
C GLY A 81 11.99 20.55 -2.53
N GLY A 82 12.97 20.57 -1.62
CA GLY A 82 14.25 21.26 -1.82
C GLY A 82 15.03 20.73 -3.03
N MET A 83 14.93 19.42 -3.30
CA MET A 83 15.56 18.76 -4.45
C MET A 83 14.53 17.98 -5.26
N ILE A 84 14.50 18.21 -6.56
CA ILE A 84 13.54 17.57 -7.48
C ILE A 84 14.17 17.43 -8.89
N VAL A 85 13.81 16.39 -9.61
CA VAL A 85 14.00 16.28 -11.06
C VAL A 85 12.66 16.49 -11.73
N THR A 86 12.58 17.44 -12.66
CA THR A 86 11.36 17.79 -13.41
C THR A 86 11.55 17.60 -14.91
N ASP A 87 10.47 17.76 -15.66
CA ASP A 87 10.45 17.70 -17.13
C ASP A 87 11.06 16.41 -17.68
N ILE A 88 10.83 15.30 -16.99
CA ILE A 88 11.44 14.02 -17.33
C ILE A 88 10.84 13.47 -18.62
N THR A 89 11.73 13.16 -19.56
CA THR A 89 11.41 12.38 -20.76
C THR A 89 12.16 11.07 -20.71
N TRP A 90 11.42 9.95 -20.70
CA TRP A 90 11.99 8.61 -20.64
C TRP A 90 12.30 8.06 -22.03
N ASN A 91 13.56 7.74 -22.28
CA ASN A 91 14.02 7.08 -23.51
C ASN A 91 13.78 5.57 -23.46
N THR A 92 14.05 4.96 -22.30
CA THR A 92 13.81 3.54 -22.05
C THR A 92 13.15 3.34 -20.69
N TRP A 93 12.33 2.28 -20.59
CA TRP A 93 11.68 1.87 -19.34
C TRP A 93 11.43 0.38 -19.39
N THR A 94 12.23 -0.40 -18.65
CA THR A 94 12.26 -1.86 -18.66
C THR A 94 12.11 -2.41 -17.23
N GLU A 95 11.99 -3.70 -17.08
CA GLU A 95 11.92 -4.36 -15.78
C GLU A 95 13.19 -4.21 -14.93
N THR A 96 14.33 -3.97 -15.55
CA THR A 96 15.64 -3.90 -14.89
C THR A 96 16.24 -2.50 -14.81
N GLY A 97 15.65 -1.53 -15.50
CA GLY A 97 16.14 -0.16 -15.49
C GLY A 97 15.40 0.77 -16.43
N ALA A 98 15.61 2.05 -16.23
CA ALA A 98 15.10 3.10 -17.09
C ALA A 98 16.16 4.19 -17.31
N ILE A 99 16.14 4.85 -18.46
CA ILE A 99 17.00 5.98 -18.80
C ILE A 99 16.14 7.09 -19.34
N GLY A 100 16.39 8.31 -18.86
CA GLY A 100 15.69 9.52 -19.29
C GLY A 100 16.57 10.74 -19.17
N ALA A 101 16.02 11.87 -19.53
CA ALA A 101 16.62 13.20 -19.36
C ALA A 101 15.60 14.11 -18.67
N GLY A 102 16.08 15.10 -17.94
CA GLY A 102 15.23 16.05 -17.23
C GLY A 102 16.05 17.25 -16.73
N THR A 103 15.44 18.01 -15.82
CA THR A 103 16.05 19.14 -15.15
C THR A 103 16.11 18.86 -13.66
N TYR A 104 17.33 18.74 -13.11
CA TYR A 104 17.54 18.74 -11.67
C TYR A 104 17.42 20.16 -11.15
N SER A 105 16.65 20.35 -10.10
CA SER A 105 16.39 21.65 -9.50
C SER A 105 16.60 21.56 -7.98
N GLN A 106 17.48 22.38 -7.46
CA GLN A 106 17.79 22.46 -6.04
C GLN A 106 17.56 23.87 -5.50
N ASN A 107 16.84 23.97 -4.39
CA ASN A 107 16.71 25.19 -3.62
C ASN A 107 17.98 25.36 -2.78
N MET A 108 18.67 26.49 -2.95
CA MET A 108 19.92 26.79 -2.24
C MET A 108 19.70 27.26 -0.82
N CYS A 109 18.45 27.53 -0.42
CA CYS A 109 18.07 28.01 0.91
C CYS A 109 18.79 29.30 1.36
N GLU A 110 19.16 30.13 0.42
CA GLU A 110 19.78 31.43 0.72
C GLU A 110 18.84 32.57 0.29
N PRO A 111 18.48 33.47 1.23
CA PRO A 111 18.87 33.59 2.66
C PRO A 111 18.18 32.54 3.56
N ASN A 112 17.11 31.89 3.12
CA ASN A 112 16.40 30.81 3.79
C ASN A 112 15.66 29.97 2.74
N CYS A 113 15.11 28.79 3.14
CA CYS A 113 14.46 27.88 2.16
C CYS A 113 13.13 28.40 1.61
N ALA A 114 12.45 29.31 2.30
CA ALA A 114 11.20 29.89 1.82
C ALA A 114 11.41 30.94 0.71
N GLU A 115 12.52 31.66 0.77
CA GLU A 115 12.90 32.74 -0.16
C GLU A 115 14.08 32.33 -1.06
N GLY A 116 14.55 31.10 -0.94
CA GLY A 116 15.76 30.62 -1.57
C GLY A 116 15.66 30.53 -3.09
N THR A 117 16.78 30.85 -3.74
CA THR A 117 16.93 30.73 -5.18
C THR A 117 17.11 29.27 -5.58
N ARG A 118 16.44 28.83 -6.65
CA ARG A 118 16.63 27.49 -7.22
C ARG A 118 17.69 27.53 -8.33
N VAL A 119 18.59 26.56 -8.27
CA VAL A 119 19.57 26.29 -9.34
C VAL A 119 19.09 25.09 -10.14
N ASN A 120 19.02 25.28 -11.46
CA ASN A 120 18.54 24.27 -12.41
C ASN A 120 19.69 23.76 -13.29
N VAL A 121 19.82 22.44 -13.38
CA VAL A 121 20.86 21.78 -14.17
C VAL A 121 20.23 20.70 -15.04
N PRO A 122 20.45 20.72 -16.37
CA PRO A 122 20.05 19.62 -17.26
C PRO A 122 20.79 18.34 -16.88
N VAL A 123 20.07 17.23 -16.78
CA VAL A 123 20.62 15.95 -16.34
C VAL A 123 20.17 14.79 -17.21
N ILE A 124 21.00 13.75 -17.24
CA ILE A 124 20.60 12.39 -17.60
C ILE A 124 20.29 11.66 -16.29
N ILE A 125 19.21 10.94 -16.28
CA ILE A 125 18.80 10.13 -15.13
C ILE A 125 18.73 8.66 -15.52
N LYS A 126 19.11 7.81 -14.58
CA LYS A 126 19.01 6.36 -14.72
C LYS A 126 18.40 5.76 -13.48
N LEU A 127 17.32 4.99 -13.65
CA LEU A 127 16.78 4.14 -12.62
C LEU A 127 17.35 2.73 -12.76
N SER A 128 17.67 2.10 -11.64
CA SER A 128 18.24 0.74 -11.57
C SER A 128 17.90 0.06 -10.25
N GLY A 129 18.47 -1.14 -10.00
CA GLY A 129 18.27 -1.88 -8.79
C GLY A 129 16.83 -2.40 -8.68
N PRO A 130 16.41 -3.35 -9.55
CA PRO A 130 15.08 -3.93 -9.49
C PRO A 130 14.85 -4.61 -8.12
N PHE A 131 13.69 -4.37 -7.56
CA PHE A 131 13.31 -4.84 -6.23
C PHE A 131 11.81 -5.12 -6.20
N GLU A 132 11.41 -6.32 -5.77
CA GLU A 132 9.99 -6.65 -5.66
C GLU A 132 9.47 -6.26 -4.27
N TYR A 133 8.42 -5.46 -4.25
CA TYR A 133 7.77 -5.05 -3.03
C TYR A 133 6.26 -4.89 -3.18
N LYS A 134 5.49 -5.52 -2.28
CA LYS A 134 4.01 -5.53 -2.27
C LYS A 134 3.41 -5.81 -3.67
N GLY A 135 4.00 -6.78 -4.40
CA GLY A 135 3.56 -7.19 -5.73
C GLY A 135 3.94 -6.25 -6.88
N ARG A 136 4.82 -5.28 -6.64
CA ARG A 136 5.36 -4.38 -7.67
C ARG A 136 6.84 -4.65 -7.91
N ASN A 137 7.25 -4.65 -9.18
CA ASN A 137 8.66 -4.55 -9.53
C ASN A 137 9.07 -3.08 -9.48
N LEU A 138 9.94 -2.72 -8.56
CA LEU A 138 10.39 -1.35 -8.31
C LEU A 138 11.83 -1.16 -8.78
N LEU A 139 12.15 -0.01 -9.35
CA LEU A 139 13.52 0.45 -9.56
C LEU A 139 13.85 1.43 -8.43
N LYS A 140 14.79 1.05 -7.56
CA LYS A 140 15.04 1.75 -6.30
C LYS A 140 16.14 2.81 -6.34
N THR A 141 17.10 2.67 -7.23
CA THR A 141 18.26 3.56 -7.30
C THR A 141 18.11 4.55 -8.44
N LEU A 142 18.17 5.83 -8.13
CA LEU A 142 18.23 6.92 -9.10
C LEU A 142 19.64 7.47 -9.15
N ASP A 143 20.28 7.34 -10.31
CA ASP A 143 21.52 8.03 -10.65
C ASP A 143 21.18 9.29 -11.46
N ILE A 144 21.70 10.44 -11.03
CA ILE A 144 21.52 11.75 -11.65
C ILE A 144 22.89 12.22 -12.13
N GLN A 145 23.04 12.48 -13.41
CA GLN A 145 24.28 12.94 -14.01
C GLN A 145 24.09 14.27 -14.73
N ALA A 146 24.85 15.28 -14.35
CA ALA A 146 24.86 16.57 -15.05
C ALA A 146 25.39 16.40 -16.47
N VAL A 147 24.73 17.02 -17.46
CA VAL A 147 25.16 16.94 -18.88
C VAL A 147 26.26 17.92 -19.21
N SER A 148 27.08 17.53 -20.18
CA SER A 148 28.03 18.44 -20.90
C SER A 148 28.97 19.26 -20.02
N GLY A 149 29.65 18.59 -19.06
CA GLY A 149 30.68 19.25 -18.23
C GLY A 149 30.15 20.20 -17.18
N ARG A 150 28.83 20.23 -16.95
CA ARG A 150 28.20 20.93 -15.85
C ARG A 150 28.36 20.15 -14.54
N GLU A 151 28.16 20.81 -13.45
CA GLU A 151 28.13 20.25 -12.09
C GLU A 151 26.76 20.48 -11.49
N LEU A 152 26.38 19.59 -10.58
CA LEU A 152 25.22 19.78 -9.72
C LEU A 152 25.54 20.90 -8.69
N PRO A 153 24.54 21.48 -8.03
CA PRO A 153 24.80 22.52 -7.02
C PRO A 153 25.70 22.07 -5.85
N SER A 154 25.84 20.76 -5.63
CA SER A 154 26.81 20.20 -4.67
C SER A 154 28.26 20.27 -5.13
N GLY A 155 28.53 20.63 -6.39
CA GLY A 155 29.86 20.57 -7.02
C GLY A 155 30.19 19.22 -7.65
N ASP A 156 29.32 18.23 -7.49
CA ASP A 156 29.51 16.91 -8.05
C ASP A 156 28.98 16.83 -9.51
N LYS A 157 29.54 15.92 -10.29
CA LYS A 157 29.06 15.63 -11.67
C LYS A 157 27.90 14.64 -11.68
N ASN A 158 27.78 13.86 -10.62
CA ASN A 158 26.74 12.86 -10.47
C ASN A 158 26.35 12.71 -9.00
N MET A 159 25.11 12.28 -8.78
CA MET A 159 24.55 11.94 -7.49
C MET A 159 23.76 10.66 -7.61
N LYS A 160 23.81 9.83 -6.57
CA LYS A 160 23.03 8.60 -6.45
C LYS A 160 22.08 8.70 -5.27
N TRP A 161 20.82 8.32 -5.49
CA TRP A 161 19.77 8.38 -4.51
C TRP A 161 18.97 7.06 -4.43
N ASP A 162 18.73 6.54 -3.25
CA ASP A 162 17.81 5.41 -3.06
C ASP A 162 16.42 5.95 -2.74
N ILE A 163 15.57 6.04 -3.77
CA ILE A 163 14.24 6.61 -3.67
C ILE A 163 13.22 5.66 -3.03
N VAL A 164 13.49 4.37 -3.00
CA VAL A 164 12.62 3.37 -2.39
C VAL A 164 12.91 3.25 -0.89
N GLU A 165 14.16 3.28 -0.48
CA GLU A 165 14.52 3.21 0.93
C GLU A 165 13.86 4.32 1.74
N PHE A 166 13.84 5.54 1.20
CA PHE A 166 13.15 6.66 1.84
C PHE A 166 11.64 6.42 1.95
N ALA A 167 11.00 6.03 0.85
CA ALA A 167 9.57 5.74 0.83
C ALA A 167 9.19 4.61 1.79
N VAL A 168 9.98 3.53 1.80
CA VAL A 168 9.73 2.37 2.67
C VAL A 168 9.92 2.70 4.14
N ARG A 169 11.00 3.39 4.52
CA ARG A 169 11.28 3.72 5.93
C ARG A 169 10.35 4.77 6.52
N MET A 170 9.95 5.77 5.73
CA MET A 170 9.15 6.87 6.26
C MET A 170 7.65 6.57 6.37
N ILE A 171 7.15 5.65 5.53
CA ILE A 171 5.70 5.48 5.39
C ILE A 171 5.24 4.12 5.95
N TRP A 172 6.10 3.12 6.02
CA TRP A 172 5.68 1.72 6.15
C TRP A 172 6.12 1.02 7.41
N ASP A 173 7.07 1.56 8.17
CA ASP A 173 7.33 1.13 9.55
C ASP A 173 6.18 1.51 10.50
N VAL A 174 5.25 2.35 10.05
CA VAL A 174 4.07 2.75 10.83
C VAL A 174 2.91 1.74 10.71
N GLU A 175 2.90 0.89 9.66
CA GLU A 175 1.84 -0.11 9.47
C GLU A 175 2.14 -1.49 10.07
N GLU A 176 3.35 -1.75 10.58
CA GLU A 176 3.74 -3.05 11.14
C GLU A 176 3.79 -3.11 12.69
N ASN A 177 3.38 -2.04 13.40
CA ASN A 177 3.24 -2.03 14.86
C ASN A 177 1.79 -2.08 15.31
#